data_1e419ba2bc44ecb05d6b0e547288aa2b
#
_entry.id   1e419ba2bc44ecb05d6b0e547288aa2b
#
_cell.length_a   1.000
_cell.length_b   1.000
_cell.length_c   1.000
_cell.angle_alpha   90.00
_cell.angle_beta   90.00
_cell.angle_gamma   90.00
#
_symmetry.space_group_name_H-M   'P 1'
#
loop_
_entity.id
_entity.type
_entity.pdbx_description
1 polymer ?
#
loop_
_entity_poly.entity_id
_entity_poly.type
_entity_poly.pdbx_seq_one_letter_code
_entity_poly.pdbx_strand_id
1 'polypeptide(L)'
;PMQAAEKIGRMVGEINQANSIMSTISSTAQHNAIKGGFAAETWHAESFNLEAILQDKDIRAFTDQFKNTPLIKNHQVHDIVVMKGDEQVLGAQLKYFQNAHKTQNAFRSTKDGVHQYQHSDVFIGPADQIEDIKASAQRTVLKNQQTRPEVSDARLADRRSLGVRVKAPEDSLR
;
A
#
# COMPACT_ATOMS: atom_id res chain seq x y z
N PRO A 1 17.26 22.91 5.12
CA PRO A 1 16.19 22.93 4.12
C PRO A 1 16.79 22.99 2.72
N MET A 2 16.22 22.25 1.79
CA MET A 2 16.61 22.31 0.37
C MET A 2 16.31 23.70 -0.20
N GLN A 3 17.18 24.16 -1.12
CA GLN A 3 16.90 25.40 -1.87
C GLN A 3 15.76 25.19 -2.86
N ALA A 4 15.00 26.23 -3.19
CA ALA A 4 13.83 26.16 -4.07
C ALA A 4 14.14 25.50 -5.44
N ALA A 5 15.28 25.84 -6.05
CA ALA A 5 15.71 25.26 -7.31
C ALA A 5 15.98 23.75 -7.20
N GLU A 6 16.56 23.30 -6.09
CA GLU A 6 16.78 21.87 -5.84
C GLU A 6 15.46 21.10 -5.65
N LYS A 7 14.51 21.66 -4.89
CA LYS A 7 13.17 21.09 -4.74
C LYS A 7 12.47 20.93 -6.09
N ILE A 8 12.47 21.99 -6.91
CA ILE A 8 11.89 21.94 -8.26
C ILE A 8 12.55 20.85 -9.11
N GLY A 9 13.88 20.78 -9.10
CA GLY A 9 14.61 19.75 -9.84
C GLY A 9 14.22 18.32 -9.42
N ARG A 10 14.13 18.06 -8.12
CA ARG A 10 13.69 16.75 -7.59
C ARG A 10 12.23 16.45 -7.94
N MET A 11 11.34 17.42 -7.81
CA MET A 11 9.93 17.24 -8.18
C MET A 11 9.75 16.93 -9.67
N VAL A 12 10.48 17.64 -10.54
CA VAL A 12 10.49 17.36 -11.99
C VAL A 12 11.01 15.94 -12.26
N GLY A 13 12.03 15.49 -11.54
CA GLY A 13 12.56 14.13 -11.64
C GLY A 13 11.51 13.07 -11.29
N GLU A 14 10.77 13.24 -10.20
CA GLU A 14 9.67 12.32 -9.79
C GLU A 14 8.53 12.32 -10.83
N ILE A 15 8.12 13.49 -11.31
CA ILE A 15 7.05 13.60 -12.34
C ILE A 15 7.49 12.91 -13.63
N ASN A 16 8.72 13.11 -14.09
CA ASN A 16 9.24 12.44 -15.30
C ASN A 16 9.30 10.92 -15.12
N GLN A 17 9.67 10.43 -13.94
CA GLN A 17 9.67 9.00 -13.64
C GLN A 17 8.25 8.44 -13.67
N ALA A 18 7.27 9.12 -13.04
CA ALA A 18 5.88 8.72 -13.06
C ALA A 18 5.34 8.64 -14.49
N ASN A 19 5.60 9.65 -15.31
CA ASN A 19 5.19 9.66 -16.73
C ASN A 19 5.80 8.52 -17.53
N SER A 20 7.08 8.22 -17.31
CA SER A 20 7.77 7.11 -17.98
C SER A 20 7.17 5.76 -17.58
N ILE A 21 6.90 5.53 -16.30
CA ILE A 21 6.31 4.29 -15.80
C ILE A 21 4.88 4.13 -16.33
N MET A 22 4.05 5.19 -16.26
CA MET A 22 2.67 5.17 -16.78
C MET A 22 2.63 4.88 -18.28
N SER A 23 3.53 5.47 -19.06
CA SER A 23 3.68 5.19 -20.49
C SER A 23 4.02 3.72 -20.73
N THR A 24 4.96 3.16 -19.97
CA THR A 24 5.34 1.75 -20.06
C THR A 24 4.16 0.84 -19.71
N ILE A 25 3.46 1.10 -18.62
CA ILE A 25 2.28 0.33 -18.20
C ILE A 25 1.20 0.34 -19.28
N SER A 26 0.90 1.49 -19.85
CA SER A 26 -0.15 1.63 -20.88
C SER A 26 0.19 0.88 -22.17
N SER A 27 1.47 0.77 -22.52
CA SER A 27 1.95 0.09 -23.73
C SER A 27 2.05 -1.43 -23.61
N THR A 28 1.93 -1.99 -22.41
CA THR A 28 2.01 -3.45 -22.21
C THR A 28 0.74 -4.16 -22.68
N ALA A 29 0.86 -5.45 -23.02
CA ALA A 29 -0.28 -6.31 -23.38
C ALA A 29 -1.05 -6.88 -22.19
N GLN A 30 -0.72 -6.46 -20.96
CA GLN A 30 -1.36 -6.95 -19.74
C GLN A 30 -2.83 -6.53 -19.65
N HIS A 31 -3.60 -7.32 -18.91
CA HIS A 31 -5.01 -7.02 -18.65
C HIS A 31 -5.18 -5.69 -17.89
N ASN A 32 -6.24 -4.93 -18.21
CA ASN A 32 -6.50 -3.60 -17.63
C ASN A 32 -6.54 -3.57 -16.09
N ALA A 33 -7.00 -4.63 -15.44
CA ALA A 33 -7.00 -4.70 -13.98
C ALA A 33 -5.58 -4.73 -13.39
N ILE A 34 -4.64 -5.42 -14.05
CA ILE A 34 -3.22 -5.46 -13.65
C ILE A 34 -2.56 -4.10 -13.89
N LYS A 35 -2.81 -3.50 -15.05
CA LYS A 35 -2.35 -2.13 -15.35
C LYS A 35 -2.83 -1.12 -14.32
N GLY A 36 -4.10 -1.21 -13.92
CA GLY A 36 -4.70 -0.36 -12.90
C GLY A 36 -4.01 -0.49 -11.53
N GLY A 37 -3.61 -1.70 -11.15
CA GLY A 37 -2.83 -1.96 -9.93
C GLY A 37 -1.49 -1.24 -9.96
N PHE A 38 -0.67 -1.48 -10.99
CA PHE A 38 0.63 -0.82 -11.14
C PHE A 38 0.53 0.70 -11.25
N ALA A 39 -0.50 1.22 -11.92
CA ALA A 39 -0.74 2.65 -12.00
C ALA A 39 -1.08 3.25 -10.61
N ALA A 40 -1.90 2.56 -9.81
CA ALA A 40 -2.22 2.99 -8.45
C ALA A 40 -0.98 3.00 -7.55
N GLU A 41 -0.16 1.93 -7.58
CA GLU A 41 1.10 1.85 -6.84
C GLU A 41 2.03 3.03 -7.19
N THR A 42 2.22 3.29 -8.48
CA THR A 42 3.05 4.40 -8.97
C THR A 42 2.50 5.74 -8.49
N TRP A 43 1.21 5.96 -8.63
CA TRP A 43 0.58 7.22 -8.22
C TRP A 43 0.73 7.48 -6.73
N HIS A 44 0.53 6.47 -5.89
CA HIS A 44 0.67 6.62 -4.44
C HIS A 44 2.11 6.90 -4.03
N ALA A 45 3.08 6.16 -4.58
CA ALA A 45 4.49 6.37 -4.27
C ALA A 45 4.97 7.75 -4.71
N GLU A 46 4.62 8.17 -5.93
CA GLU A 46 5.07 9.47 -6.46
C GLU A 46 4.37 10.66 -5.78
N SER A 47 3.08 10.57 -5.47
CA SER A 47 2.38 11.59 -4.70
C SER A 47 3.00 11.79 -3.32
N PHE A 48 3.36 10.69 -2.65
CA PHE A 48 4.10 10.73 -1.39
C PHE A 48 5.47 11.39 -1.55
N ASN A 49 6.23 11.04 -2.60
CA ASN A 49 7.55 11.59 -2.84
C ASN A 49 7.51 13.11 -3.09
N LEU A 50 6.54 13.59 -3.87
CA LEU A 50 6.34 15.02 -4.09
C LEU A 50 6.05 15.75 -2.78
N GLU A 51 5.17 15.21 -1.93
CA GLU A 51 4.88 15.79 -0.62
C GLU A 51 6.10 15.76 0.32
N ALA A 52 6.85 14.67 0.35
CA ALA A 52 8.07 14.57 1.13
C ALA A 52 9.11 15.63 0.73
N ILE A 53 9.29 15.87 -0.58
CA ILE A 53 10.17 16.92 -1.10
C ILE A 53 9.69 18.32 -0.65
N LEU A 54 8.38 18.59 -0.77
CA LEU A 54 7.81 19.88 -0.37
C LEU A 54 8.01 20.16 1.12
N GLN A 55 7.92 19.12 1.96
CA GLN A 55 8.07 19.21 3.42
C GLN A 55 9.53 19.06 3.91
N ASP A 56 10.51 19.01 3.02
CA ASP A 56 11.93 18.76 3.36
C ASP A 56 12.16 17.46 4.17
N LYS A 57 11.36 16.43 3.94
CA LYS A 57 11.53 15.13 4.59
C LYS A 57 12.55 14.27 3.83
N ASP A 58 13.47 13.68 4.56
CA ASP A 58 14.49 12.76 4.03
C ASP A 58 13.97 11.32 3.99
N ILE A 59 12.86 11.13 3.28
CA ILE A 59 12.22 9.82 3.05
C ILE A 59 11.76 9.74 1.61
N ARG A 60 11.76 8.52 1.06
CA ARG A 60 11.30 8.27 -0.31
C ARG A 60 10.58 6.94 -0.42
N ALA A 61 9.45 6.94 -1.11
CA ALA A 61 8.71 5.74 -1.46
C ALA A 61 9.23 5.14 -2.77
N PHE A 62 9.18 3.82 -2.86
CA PHE A 62 9.57 3.04 -4.03
C PHE A 62 8.52 1.97 -4.34
N THR A 63 8.28 1.74 -5.62
CA THR A 63 7.65 0.52 -6.14
C THR A 63 8.69 -0.35 -6.84
N ASP A 64 8.35 -1.56 -7.25
CA ASP A 64 9.23 -2.42 -8.03
C ASP A 64 9.46 -1.93 -9.48
N GLN A 65 8.70 -0.92 -9.93
CA GLN A 65 8.82 -0.29 -11.25
C GLN A 65 9.84 0.86 -11.27
N PHE A 66 10.23 1.37 -10.10
CA PHE A 66 11.16 2.51 -10.00
C PHE A 66 12.60 2.10 -10.37
N LYS A 67 13.35 3.06 -10.94
CA LYS A 67 14.80 2.88 -11.07
C LYS A 67 15.46 2.85 -9.70
N ASN A 68 16.48 1.99 -9.54
CA ASN A 68 17.22 1.84 -8.28
C ASN A 68 16.33 1.52 -7.07
N THR A 69 15.23 0.82 -7.31
CA THR A 69 14.34 0.38 -6.24
C THR A 69 15.02 -0.69 -5.36
N PRO A 70 14.82 -0.64 -4.03
CA PRO A 70 15.22 -1.72 -3.14
C PRO A 70 14.29 -2.95 -3.25
N LEU A 71 13.11 -2.81 -3.90
CA LEU A 71 12.17 -3.90 -4.12
C LEU A 71 12.59 -4.77 -5.31
N ILE A 72 12.59 -6.07 -5.12
CA ILE A 72 12.66 -7.03 -6.22
C ILE A 72 11.32 -7.04 -6.98
N LYS A 73 11.38 -7.29 -8.29
CA LYS A 73 10.15 -7.40 -9.10
C LYS A 73 9.20 -8.44 -8.53
N ASN A 74 7.92 -8.08 -8.49
CA ASN A 74 6.86 -8.89 -7.93
C ASN A 74 7.12 -9.28 -6.46
N HIS A 75 7.59 -8.34 -5.66
CA HIS A 75 7.76 -8.55 -4.23
C HIS A 75 6.44 -9.02 -3.60
N GLN A 76 6.50 -10.15 -2.88
CA GLN A 76 5.27 -10.85 -2.48
C GLN A 76 4.53 -10.22 -1.30
N VAL A 77 5.15 -9.29 -0.58
CA VAL A 77 4.61 -8.73 0.67
C VAL A 77 4.30 -7.25 0.57
N HIS A 78 5.14 -6.47 -0.12
CA HIS A 78 4.99 -5.02 -0.23
C HIS A 78 4.90 -4.59 -1.69
N ASP A 79 3.92 -3.76 -2.00
CA ASP A 79 3.82 -3.07 -3.29
C ASP A 79 4.57 -1.74 -3.25
N ILE A 80 4.61 -1.11 -2.07
CA ILE A 80 5.36 0.12 -1.80
C ILE A 80 6.20 -0.07 -0.54
N VAL A 81 7.45 0.41 -0.57
CA VAL A 81 8.27 0.61 0.62
C VAL A 81 8.69 2.07 0.73
N VAL A 82 8.73 2.59 1.96
CA VAL A 82 9.28 3.90 2.26
C VAL A 82 10.64 3.70 2.91
N MET A 83 11.65 4.36 2.35
CA MET A 83 13.04 4.30 2.80
C MET A 83 13.46 5.64 3.40
N LYS A 84 14.31 5.57 4.41
CA LYS A 84 15.12 6.68 4.91
C LYS A 84 16.59 6.29 4.79
N GLY A 85 17.25 6.82 3.77
CA GLY A 85 18.55 6.26 3.37
C GLY A 85 18.42 4.79 2.98
N ASP A 86 19.19 3.90 3.62
CA ASP A 86 19.19 2.46 3.41
C ASP A 86 18.21 1.70 4.34
N GLU A 87 17.52 2.41 5.23
CA GLU A 87 16.57 1.81 6.17
C GLU A 87 15.15 1.83 5.64
N GLN A 88 14.48 0.66 5.61
CA GLN A 88 13.04 0.59 5.34
C GLN A 88 12.27 1.01 6.60
N VAL A 89 11.53 2.11 6.51
CA VAL A 89 10.73 2.64 7.63
C VAL A 89 9.25 2.29 7.54
N LEU A 90 8.76 1.87 6.37
CA LEU A 90 7.37 1.44 6.17
C LEU A 90 7.26 0.51 4.96
N GLY A 91 6.40 -0.50 5.07
CA GLY A 91 5.99 -1.37 3.97
C GLY A 91 4.48 -1.38 3.82
N ALA A 92 3.98 -1.15 2.60
CA ALA A 92 2.56 -1.10 2.30
C ALA A 92 2.16 -2.11 1.23
N GLN A 93 0.96 -2.69 1.39
CA GLN A 93 0.29 -3.55 0.42
C GLN A 93 -0.97 -2.86 -0.07
N LEU A 94 -1.17 -2.83 -1.40
CA LEU A 94 -2.33 -2.22 -2.04
C LEU A 94 -3.29 -3.29 -2.55
N LYS A 95 -4.61 -3.07 -2.33
CA LYS A 95 -5.67 -3.89 -2.92
C LYS A 95 -6.85 -3.01 -3.31
N TYR A 96 -7.21 -3.05 -4.59
CA TYR A 96 -8.30 -2.29 -5.18
C TYR A 96 -9.28 -3.25 -5.86
N PHE A 97 -10.37 -3.59 -5.20
CA PHE A 97 -11.42 -4.44 -5.75
C PHE A 97 -12.77 -3.72 -5.76
N GLN A 98 -13.74 -4.31 -6.41
CA GLN A 98 -15.05 -3.72 -6.67
C GLN A 98 -15.84 -3.32 -5.41
N ASN A 99 -15.54 -3.96 -4.27
CA ASN A 99 -16.25 -3.70 -3.02
C ASN A 99 -15.39 -4.06 -1.80
N ALA A 100 -15.79 -3.53 -0.65
CA ALA A 100 -15.09 -3.73 0.62
C ALA A 100 -14.88 -5.21 1.00
N HIS A 101 -15.84 -6.08 0.68
CA HIS A 101 -15.71 -7.51 0.99
C HIS A 101 -14.57 -8.16 0.21
N LYS A 102 -14.50 -7.90 -1.11
CA LYS A 102 -13.42 -8.45 -1.97
C LYS A 102 -12.07 -7.85 -1.60
N THR A 103 -12.00 -6.55 -1.36
CA THR A 103 -10.77 -5.86 -0.95
C THR A 103 -10.25 -6.41 0.39
N GLN A 104 -11.13 -6.53 1.39
CA GLN A 104 -10.80 -7.11 2.70
C GLN A 104 -10.26 -8.53 2.59
N ASN A 105 -10.91 -9.38 1.79
CA ASN A 105 -10.48 -10.76 1.62
C ASN A 105 -9.13 -10.86 0.91
N ALA A 106 -8.85 -9.96 -0.03
CA ALA A 106 -7.55 -9.91 -0.70
C ALA A 106 -6.41 -9.56 0.27
N PHE A 107 -6.61 -8.62 1.20
CA PHE A 107 -5.62 -8.34 2.26
C PHE A 107 -5.38 -9.52 3.19
N ARG A 108 -6.36 -10.38 3.36
CA ARG A 108 -6.31 -11.56 4.23
C ARG A 108 -5.95 -12.85 3.49
N SER A 109 -5.50 -12.74 2.27
CA SER A 109 -5.05 -13.88 1.46
C SER A 109 -4.01 -14.71 2.19
N THR A 110 -4.17 -16.03 2.15
CA THR A 110 -3.24 -16.98 2.77
C THR A 110 -2.51 -17.79 1.70
N LYS A 111 -1.26 -18.09 1.99
CA LYS A 111 -0.45 -19.04 1.24
C LYS A 111 0.17 -20.03 2.23
N ASP A 112 0.00 -21.31 1.97
CA ASP A 112 0.47 -22.38 2.85
C ASP A 112 0.00 -22.22 4.32
N GLY A 113 -1.23 -21.72 4.50
CA GLY A 113 -1.84 -21.51 5.82
C GLY A 113 -1.40 -20.23 6.55
N VAL A 114 -0.52 -19.42 5.95
CA VAL A 114 -0.01 -18.19 6.53
C VAL A 114 -0.55 -16.98 5.77
N HIS A 115 -0.92 -15.92 6.49
CA HIS A 115 -1.34 -14.66 5.87
C HIS A 115 -0.16 -14.02 5.11
N GLN A 116 -0.29 -13.87 3.78
CA GLN A 116 0.78 -13.40 2.90
C GLN A 116 1.31 -12.02 3.28
N TYR A 117 0.43 -11.13 3.77
CA TYR A 117 0.73 -9.73 4.03
C TYR A 117 0.83 -9.40 5.51
N GLN A 118 1.08 -10.40 6.37
CA GLN A 118 1.16 -10.22 7.82
C GLN A 118 2.23 -9.21 8.26
N HIS A 119 3.29 -9.05 7.47
CA HIS A 119 4.41 -8.13 7.74
C HIS A 119 4.26 -6.75 7.09
N SER A 120 3.17 -6.49 6.37
CA SER A 120 2.90 -5.14 5.88
C SER A 120 2.45 -4.23 7.01
N ASP A 121 3.04 -3.05 7.10
CA ASP A 121 2.70 -2.06 8.14
C ASP A 121 1.34 -1.41 7.86
N VAL A 122 1.04 -1.19 6.57
CA VAL A 122 -0.17 -0.52 6.11
C VAL A 122 -0.82 -1.29 4.98
N PHE A 123 -2.15 -1.33 4.97
CA PHE A 123 -2.98 -1.79 3.87
C PHE A 123 -3.70 -0.61 3.22
N ILE A 124 -3.48 -0.40 1.94
CA ILE A 124 -4.07 0.71 1.19
C ILE A 124 -5.20 0.18 0.31
N GLY A 125 -6.40 0.70 0.50
CA GLY A 125 -7.59 0.34 -0.27
C GLY A 125 -8.36 1.57 -0.77
N PRO A 126 -9.43 1.39 -1.57
CA PRO A 126 -10.29 2.48 -2.01
C PRO A 126 -10.86 3.26 -0.82
N ALA A 127 -10.79 4.59 -0.89
CA ALA A 127 -11.20 5.48 0.22
C ALA A 127 -12.66 5.25 0.65
N ASP A 128 -13.55 5.02 -0.30
CA ASP A 128 -14.97 4.75 -0.08
C ASP A 128 -15.27 3.40 0.58
N GLN A 129 -14.29 2.50 0.64
CA GLN A 129 -14.45 1.16 1.22
C GLN A 129 -13.85 1.03 2.63
N ILE A 130 -13.03 1.98 3.07
CA ILE A 130 -12.22 1.85 4.31
C ILE A 130 -13.11 1.67 5.55
N GLU A 131 -14.13 2.50 5.71
CA GLU A 131 -15.01 2.42 6.87
C GLU A 131 -15.82 1.12 6.89
N ASP A 132 -16.26 0.62 5.75
CA ASP A 132 -16.94 -0.67 5.63
C ASP A 132 -16.00 -1.83 5.97
N ILE A 133 -14.73 -1.78 5.56
CA ILE A 133 -13.72 -2.79 5.91
C ILE A 133 -13.48 -2.80 7.43
N LYS A 134 -13.28 -1.64 8.05
CA LYS A 134 -13.09 -1.49 9.49
C LYS A 134 -14.29 -2.01 10.27
N ALA A 135 -15.49 -1.59 9.89
CA ALA A 135 -16.73 -2.02 10.52
C ALA A 135 -16.96 -3.54 10.39
N SER A 136 -16.66 -4.12 9.23
CA SER A 136 -16.74 -5.56 9.00
C SER A 136 -15.74 -6.34 9.86
N ALA A 137 -14.50 -5.86 9.96
CA ALA A 137 -13.48 -6.46 10.82
C ALA A 137 -13.91 -6.44 12.29
N GLN A 138 -14.41 -5.32 12.78
CA GLN A 138 -14.88 -5.17 14.15
C GLN A 138 -16.09 -6.07 14.46
N ARG A 139 -17.11 -6.09 13.58
CA ARG A 139 -18.27 -7.00 13.74
C ARG A 139 -17.84 -8.46 13.83
N THR A 140 -16.88 -8.87 13.01
CA THR A 140 -16.38 -10.25 13.02
C THR A 140 -15.66 -10.58 14.33
N VAL A 141 -14.88 -9.66 14.88
CA VAL A 141 -14.22 -9.82 16.19
C VAL A 141 -15.27 -9.98 17.28
N LEU A 142 -16.24 -9.06 17.37
CA LEU A 142 -17.31 -9.09 18.39
C LEU A 142 -18.14 -10.37 18.29
N LYS A 143 -18.58 -10.76 17.10
CA LYS A 143 -19.34 -11.98 16.87
C LYS A 143 -18.58 -13.21 17.36
N ASN A 144 -17.31 -13.34 17.01
CA ASN A 144 -16.51 -14.50 17.39
C ASN A 144 -16.27 -14.54 18.92
N GLN A 145 -16.05 -13.40 19.55
CA GLN A 145 -15.94 -13.32 21.02
C GLN A 145 -17.20 -13.83 21.74
N GLN A 146 -18.38 -13.57 21.17
CA GLN A 146 -19.66 -13.99 21.75
C GLN A 146 -20.02 -15.43 21.46
N THR A 147 -19.78 -15.90 20.23
CA THR A 147 -20.29 -17.20 19.76
C THR A 147 -19.24 -18.32 19.73
N ARG A 148 -17.98 -17.99 19.77
CA ARG A 148 -16.86 -18.93 19.69
C ARG A 148 -15.69 -18.47 20.55
N PRO A 149 -15.84 -18.42 21.88
CA PRO A 149 -14.77 -17.98 22.78
C PRO A 149 -13.51 -18.83 22.68
N GLU A 150 -13.63 -20.09 22.19
CA GLU A 150 -12.51 -21.00 21.92
C GLU A 150 -11.78 -20.73 20.59
N VAL A 151 -12.27 -19.83 19.75
CA VAL A 151 -11.56 -19.46 18.50
C VAL A 151 -10.22 -18.82 18.85
N SER A 152 -9.17 -19.42 18.33
CA SER A 152 -7.79 -19.03 18.63
C SER A 152 -7.59 -17.51 18.48
N ASP A 153 -6.85 -16.93 19.41
CA ASP A 153 -6.47 -15.52 19.42
C ASP A 153 -5.85 -15.05 18.10
N ALA A 154 -5.19 -15.94 17.35
CA ALA A 154 -4.61 -15.64 16.05
C ALA A 154 -5.63 -15.17 15.01
N ARG A 155 -6.83 -15.77 14.95
CA ARG A 155 -7.90 -15.33 14.02
C ARG A 155 -8.50 -13.98 14.42
N LEU A 156 -8.64 -13.72 15.71
CA LEU A 156 -9.11 -12.44 16.21
C LEU A 156 -8.05 -11.35 16.04
N ALA A 157 -6.78 -11.68 16.26
CA ALA A 157 -5.65 -10.78 16.04
C ALA A 157 -5.54 -10.33 14.59
N ASP A 158 -5.74 -11.23 13.62
CA ASP A 158 -5.77 -10.90 12.20
C ASP A 158 -6.85 -9.86 11.86
N ARG A 159 -8.07 -10.06 12.38
CA ARG A 159 -9.18 -9.12 12.12
C ARG A 159 -8.98 -7.76 12.81
N ARG A 160 -8.48 -7.74 14.04
CA ARG A 160 -8.13 -6.50 14.74
C ARG A 160 -7.03 -5.76 14.01
N SER A 161 -5.99 -6.47 13.60
CA SER A 161 -4.86 -5.94 12.86
C SER A 161 -5.30 -5.34 11.52
N LEU A 162 -6.21 -6.00 10.77
CA LEU A 162 -6.77 -5.45 9.54
C LEU A 162 -7.46 -4.11 9.80
N GLY A 163 -8.32 -4.03 10.82
CA GLY A 163 -9.05 -2.80 11.16
C GLY A 163 -8.14 -1.62 11.52
N VAL A 164 -6.96 -1.88 12.08
CA VAL A 164 -5.97 -0.85 12.43
C VAL A 164 -5.12 -0.45 11.21
N ARG A 165 -4.69 -1.44 10.41
CA ARG A 165 -3.74 -1.21 9.33
C ARG A 165 -4.37 -0.70 8.03
N VAL A 166 -5.69 -0.92 7.80
CA VAL A 166 -6.35 -0.47 6.57
C VAL A 166 -6.53 1.05 6.58
N LYS A 167 -6.10 1.70 5.50
CA LYS A 167 -6.15 3.16 5.36
C LYS A 167 -6.59 3.57 3.96
N ALA A 168 -7.17 4.75 3.87
CA ALA A 168 -7.38 5.44 2.61
C ALA A 168 -6.04 5.90 2.02
N PRO A 169 -5.96 6.10 0.69
CA PRO A 169 -4.73 6.52 0.03
C PRO A 169 -4.10 7.79 0.61
N GLU A 170 -4.92 8.80 0.91
CA GLU A 170 -4.49 10.08 1.45
C GLU A 170 -3.88 10.00 2.86
N ASP A 171 -4.21 8.95 3.61
CA ASP A 171 -3.76 8.75 5.00
C ASP A 171 -2.65 7.71 5.15
N SER A 172 -2.33 7.01 4.06
CA SER A 172 -1.64 5.72 4.12
C SER A 172 -0.16 5.79 4.42
N LEU A 173 0.51 6.80 3.90
CA LEU A 173 1.97 6.92 3.98
C LEU A 173 2.44 8.10 4.86
N ARG A 174 1.54 8.67 5.64
CA ARG A 174 1.80 9.80 6.54
C ARG A 174 2.12 9.38 7.95
#